data_6628cf5cdc239239c2db9ca3bc0d40d8
#
_entry.id   6628cf5cdc239239c2db9ca3bc0d40d8
#
_cell.length_a   1.000
_cell.length_b   1.000
_cell.length_c   1.000
_cell.angle_alpha   90.00
_cell.angle_beta   90.00
_cell.angle_gamma   90.00
#
_symmetry.space_group_name_H-M   'P 1'
#
loop_
_entity.id
_entity.type
_entity.pdbx_description
1 polymer ?
#
loop_
_entity_poly.entity_id
_entity_poly.type
_entity_poly.pdbx_seq_one_letter_code
_entity_poly.pdbx_strand_id
1 'polypeptide(L)'
;MIEFDLLRTGAARPAAGADDLRRDLELDKIVAAASGGDELVAEVWREVLLLADASPDSISYRQDAVRDALRNRDAVMRLYKIADETVEAVRRRVFLFRPHDPVLVVHEAVNGLEVMVASLRDVLAVLKSAAFSSEAFRQMSKSVLDNINDEFLASAQQLVKILRFEDGVQFSVKIGELNILENPVLLVPRKGGNNILSKVLRRDEYVYRLDPRDEAGAYILDDIRKWVLARAVSTIFKAFNHLNSFFEYLRRQLAFYVGAINLSGYFEKLGLPATYPRLSKGA
;
A
#
# COMPACT_ATOMS: atom_id res chain seq x y z
N MET A 1 7.38 4.76 -8.64
CA MET A 1 6.10 4.92 -7.89
C MET A 1 4.98 4.59 -8.85
N ILE A 2 3.96 3.87 -8.40
CA ILE A 2 2.76 3.62 -9.23
C ILE A 2 1.97 4.92 -9.27
N GLU A 3 1.90 5.55 -10.43
CA GLU A 3 1.25 6.87 -10.58
C GLU A 3 -0.06 6.71 -11.35
N PHE A 4 -1.12 7.19 -10.77
CA PHE A 4 -2.43 7.40 -11.39
C PHE A 4 -3.16 8.50 -10.61
N ASP A 5 -4.05 9.21 -11.26
CA ASP A 5 -4.86 10.24 -10.61
C ASP A 5 -6.30 10.12 -11.12
N LEU A 6 -7.15 9.49 -10.30
CA LEU A 6 -8.56 9.29 -10.66
C LEU A 6 -9.37 10.59 -10.62
N LEU A 7 -8.90 11.57 -9.86
CA LEU A 7 -9.64 12.82 -9.62
C LEU A 7 -9.12 14.02 -10.41
N ARG A 8 -7.88 13.95 -10.92
CA ARG A 8 -7.19 15.09 -11.57
C ARG A 8 -7.29 16.38 -10.75
N THR A 9 -6.98 16.27 -9.45
CA THR A 9 -7.07 17.41 -8.53
C THR A 9 -5.81 18.26 -8.45
N GLY A 10 -4.73 17.86 -9.12
CA GLY A 10 -3.39 18.43 -8.94
C GLY A 10 -3.22 19.93 -9.18
N ALA A 11 -4.12 20.57 -9.93
CA ALA A 11 -4.12 22.03 -10.16
C ALA A 11 -5.31 22.73 -9.51
N ALA A 12 -6.24 21.99 -8.90
CA ALA A 12 -7.46 22.54 -8.33
C ALA A 12 -7.15 23.25 -6.99
N ARG A 13 -7.80 24.39 -6.77
CA ARG A 13 -7.69 25.18 -5.54
C ARG A 13 -9.03 25.20 -4.83
N PRO A 14 -9.07 25.40 -3.50
CA PRO A 14 -10.33 25.64 -2.83
C PRO A 14 -11.09 26.80 -3.46
N ALA A 15 -12.39 26.66 -3.62
CA ALA A 15 -13.25 27.70 -4.17
C ALA A 15 -13.23 28.94 -3.26
N ALA A 16 -13.23 30.12 -3.87
CA ALA A 16 -13.46 31.35 -3.11
C ALA A 16 -14.88 31.28 -2.49
N GLY A 17 -15.00 31.57 -1.20
CA GLY A 17 -16.28 31.43 -0.48
C GLY A 17 -16.70 29.98 -0.23
N ALA A 18 -15.74 29.06 -0.07
CA ALA A 18 -16.01 27.64 0.19
C ALA A 18 -16.96 27.40 1.37
N ASP A 19 -16.86 28.17 2.45
CA ASP A 19 -17.75 28.08 3.61
C ASP A 19 -19.18 28.53 3.29
N ASP A 20 -19.35 29.56 2.46
CA ASP A 20 -20.66 30.00 2.02
C ASP A 20 -21.30 28.95 1.07
N LEU A 21 -20.53 28.42 0.11
CA LEU A 21 -20.98 27.33 -0.75
C LEU A 21 -21.43 26.11 0.06
N ARG A 22 -20.63 25.71 1.06
CA ARG A 22 -20.95 24.57 1.94
C ARG A 22 -22.29 24.78 2.65
N ARG A 23 -22.50 25.98 3.21
CA ARG A 23 -23.70 26.34 3.96
C ARG A 23 -24.91 26.48 3.04
N ASP A 24 -24.79 27.26 1.96
CA ASP A 24 -25.91 27.62 1.10
C ASP A 24 -26.42 26.45 0.26
N LEU A 25 -25.53 25.52 -0.12
CA LEU A 25 -25.88 24.28 -0.83
C LEU A 25 -26.10 23.07 0.12
N GLU A 26 -26.05 23.28 1.43
CA GLU A 26 -26.19 22.22 2.44
C GLU A 26 -25.30 21.00 2.15
N LEU A 27 -24.06 21.24 1.70
CA LEU A 27 -23.16 20.17 1.25
C LEU A 27 -22.91 19.10 2.31
N ASP A 28 -23.04 19.42 3.59
CA ASP A 28 -22.92 18.43 4.68
C ASP A 28 -23.97 17.32 4.60
N LYS A 29 -25.17 17.62 4.11
CA LYS A 29 -26.20 16.57 3.90
C LYS A 29 -25.81 15.64 2.75
N ILE A 30 -25.25 16.20 1.69
CA ILE A 30 -24.77 15.44 0.53
C ILE A 30 -23.59 14.55 0.97
N VAL A 31 -22.63 15.12 1.73
CA VAL A 31 -21.48 14.39 2.26
C VAL A 31 -21.94 13.26 3.21
N ALA A 32 -22.90 13.52 4.07
CA ALA A 32 -23.44 12.49 4.96
C ALA A 32 -24.08 11.32 4.18
N ALA A 33 -24.84 11.62 3.13
CA ALA A 33 -25.43 10.57 2.28
C ALA A 33 -24.36 9.83 1.47
N ALA A 34 -23.34 10.53 0.95
CA ALA A 34 -22.26 9.92 0.19
C ALA A 34 -21.33 9.08 1.08
N SER A 35 -21.05 9.52 2.30
CA SER A 35 -20.12 8.81 3.18
C SER A 35 -20.65 7.45 3.62
N GLY A 36 -21.96 7.30 3.79
CA GLY A 36 -22.53 6.09 4.35
C GLY A 36 -22.00 5.74 5.75
N GLY A 37 -21.43 6.74 6.46
CA GLY A 37 -20.80 6.59 7.78
C GLY A 37 -19.28 6.37 7.75
N ASP A 38 -18.66 6.35 6.58
CA ASP A 38 -17.20 6.27 6.42
C ASP A 38 -16.57 7.66 6.52
N GLU A 39 -15.67 7.85 7.51
CA GLU A 39 -15.04 9.15 7.77
C GLU A 39 -14.08 9.60 6.65
N LEU A 40 -13.33 8.67 6.06
CA LEU A 40 -12.43 8.99 4.96
C LEU A 40 -13.22 9.42 3.71
N VAL A 41 -14.30 8.71 3.42
CA VAL A 41 -15.20 9.09 2.31
C VAL A 41 -15.76 10.49 2.56
N ALA A 42 -16.20 10.79 3.80
CA ALA A 42 -16.70 12.11 4.16
C ALA A 42 -15.63 13.20 4.00
N GLU A 43 -14.39 12.93 4.44
CA GLU A 43 -13.26 13.85 4.32
C GLU A 43 -12.96 14.17 2.85
N VAL A 44 -12.78 13.13 2.02
CA VAL A 44 -12.46 13.28 0.60
C VAL A 44 -13.58 14.01 -0.15
N TRP A 45 -14.85 13.72 0.17
CA TRP A 45 -15.97 14.42 -0.44
C TRP A 45 -15.99 15.90 -0.09
N ARG A 46 -15.77 16.28 1.17
CA ARG A 46 -15.69 17.70 1.57
C ARG A 46 -14.58 18.43 0.80
N GLU A 47 -13.42 17.79 0.64
CA GLU A 47 -12.33 18.38 -0.11
C GLU A 47 -12.68 18.55 -1.59
N VAL A 48 -13.14 17.48 -2.25
CA VAL A 48 -13.36 17.49 -3.70
C VAL A 48 -14.53 18.39 -4.10
N LEU A 49 -15.61 18.44 -3.31
CA LEU A 49 -16.76 19.30 -3.60
C LEU A 49 -16.44 20.81 -3.52
N LEU A 50 -15.43 21.17 -2.74
CA LEU A 50 -15.01 22.56 -2.57
C LEU A 50 -13.86 22.96 -3.48
N LEU A 51 -13.43 22.09 -4.40
CA LEU A 51 -12.39 22.43 -5.38
C LEU A 51 -12.97 23.21 -6.54
N ALA A 52 -12.38 24.37 -6.80
CA ALA A 52 -12.65 25.15 -8.00
C ALA A 52 -11.78 24.62 -9.16
N ASP A 53 -12.38 23.79 -10.00
CA ASP A 53 -11.77 23.37 -11.25
C ASP A 53 -12.72 23.74 -12.39
N ALA A 54 -12.31 24.75 -13.14
CA ALA A 54 -13.09 25.27 -14.25
C ALA A 54 -12.77 24.59 -15.60
N SER A 55 -11.89 23.59 -15.61
CA SER A 55 -11.53 22.88 -16.84
C SER A 55 -12.64 21.92 -17.28
N PRO A 56 -13.29 22.16 -18.45
CA PRO A 56 -14.28 21.23 -18.99
C PRO A 56 -13.73 19.80 -19.15
N ASP A 57 -12.46 19.67 -19.47
CA ASP A 57 -11.81 18.36 -19.67
C ASP A 57 -11.68 17.59 -18.35
N SER A 58 -11.30 18.26 -17.25
CA SER A 58 -11.25 17.63 -15.92
C SER A 58 -12.65 17.24 -15.42
N ILE A 59 -13.65 18.07 -15.68
CA ILE A 59 -15.04 17.75 -15.30
C ILE A 59 -15.54 16.55 -16.10
N SER A 60 -15.34 16.51 -17.42
CA SER A 60 -15.71 15.36 -18.26
C SER A 60 -15.01 14.08 -17.82
N TYR A 61 -13.72 14.18 -17.53
CA TYR A 61 -12.92 13.05 -17.04
C TYR A 61 -13.50 12.44 -15.76
N ARG A 62 -13.84 13.30 -14.77
CA ARG A 62 -14.47 12.83 -13.53
C ARG A 62 -15.89 12.28 -13.74
N GLN A 63 -16.69 12.91 -14.60
CA GLN A 63 -18.03 12.40 -14.93
C GLN A 63 -17.96 10.99 -15.55
N ASP A 64 -17.03 10.78 -16.49
CA ASP A 64 -16.83 9.47 -17.12
C ASP A 64 -16.34 8.44 -16.11
N ALA A 65 -15.46 8.83 -15.20
CA ALA A 65 -15.02 7.96 -14.12
C ALA A 65 -16.16 7.61 -13.14
N VAL A 66 -17.04 8.56 -12.79
CA VAL A 66 -18.22 8.28 -11.96
C VAL A 66 -19.17 7.32 -12.67
N ARG A 67 -19.45 7.53 -13.99
CA ARG A 67 -20.29 6.59 -14.76
C ARG A 67 -19.72 5.18 -14.78
N ASP A 68 -18.41 5.08 -14.93
CA ASP A 68 -17.70 3.79 -14.95
C ASP A 68 -17.72 3.12 -13.57
N ALA A 69 -17.49 3.88 -12.49
CA ALA A 69 -17.60 3.39 -11.12
C ALA A 69 -19.01 2.85 -10.82
N LEU A 70 -20.06 3.54 -11.28
CA LEU A 70 -21.44 3.09 -11.11
C LEU A 70 -21.76 1.80 -11.90
N ARG A 71 -21.11 1.58 -13.06
CA ARG A 71 -21.25 0.34 -13.83
C ARG A 71 -20.45 -0.81 -13.20
N ASN A 72 -19.35 -0.51 -12.56
CA ASN A 72 -18.44 -1.47 -11.93
C ASN A 72 -18.48 -1.36 -10.38
N ARG A 73 -19.67 -1.15 -9.80
CA ARG A 73 -19.88 -0.92 -8.35
C ARG A 73 -19.11 -1.92 -7.49
N ASP A 74 -19.29 -3.20 -7.77
CA ASP A 74 -18.68 -4.28 -6.97
C ASP A 74 -17.17 -4.27 -7.01
N ALA A 75 -16.58 -3.98 -8.18
CA ALA A 75 -15.13 -3.90 -8.33
C ALA A 75 -14.56 -2.69 -7.56
N VAL A 76 -15.18 -1.52 -7.66
CA VAL A 76 -14.75 -0.31 -6.95
C VAL A 76 -14.87 -0.49 -5.43
N MET A 77 -16.03 -0.98 -4.95
CA MET A 77 -16.25 -1.25 -3.53
C MET A 77 -15.26 -2.27 -2.99
N ARG A 78 -14.97 -3.32 -3.76
CA ARG A 78 -14.00 -4.35 -3.36
C ARG A 78 -12.57 -3.82 -3.32
N LEU A 79 -12.15 -3.03 -4.30
CA LEU A 79 -10.83 -2.38 -4.29
C LEU A 79 -10.67 -1.46 -3.10
N TYR A 80 -11.68 -0.64 -2.81
CA TYR A 80 -11.68 0.24 -1.65
C TYR A 80 -11.56 -0.56 -0.34
N LYS A 81 -12.39 -1.58 -0.19
CA LYS A 81 -12.38 -2.45 1.00
C LYS A 81 -11.01 -3.11 1.21
N ILE A 82 -10.40 -3.66 0.16
CA ILE A 82 -9.05 -4.25 0.25
C ILE A 82 -8.05 -3.20 0.73
N ALA A 83 -8.07 -2.00 0.16
CA ALA A 83 -7.15 -0.95 0.53
C ALA A 83 -7.37 -0.48 1.97
N ASP A 84 -8.62 -0.28 2.38
CA ASP A 84 -9.02 0.15 3.71
C ASP A 84 -8.61 -0.89 4.78
N GLU A 85 -9.00 -2.14 4.60
CA GLU A 85 -8.65 -3.23 5.52
C GLU A 85 -7.12 -3.41 5.64
N THR A 86 -6.38 -3.22 4.54
CA THR A 86 -4.92 -3.29 4.54
C THR A 86 -4.30 -2.16 5.36
N VAL A 87 -4.70 -0.92 5.12
CA VAL A 87 -4.21 0.24 5.87
C VAL A 87 -4.53 0.11 7.36
N GLU A 88 -5.75 -0.30 7.70
CA GLU A 88 -6.15 -0.48 9.10
C GLU A 88 -5.43 -1.67 9.77
N ALA A 89 -5.16 -2.75 9.05
CA ALA A 89 -4.39 -3.88 9.58
C ALA A 89 -2.92 -3.49 9.84
N VAL A 90 -2.32 -2.70 8.95
CA VAL A 90 -0.97 -2.16 9.13
C VAL A 90 -0.94 -1.17 10.28
N ARG A 91 -1.89 -0.23 10.34
CA ARG A 91 -1.96 0.80 11.39
C ARG A 91 -2.05 0.19 12.79
N ARG A 92 -2.91 -0.80 12.99
CA ARG A 92 -3.05 -1.50 14.28
C ARG A 92 -1.76 -2.17 14.76
N ARG A 93 -0.91 -2.62 13.83
CA ARG A 93 0.37 -3.26 14.15
C ARG A 93 1.45 -2.23 14.46
N VAL A 94 1.52 -1.15 13.67
CA VAL A 94 2.53 -0.08 13.82
C VAL A 94 2.39 0.67 15.16
N PHE A 95 1.19 0.79 15.72
CA PHE A 95 0.98 1.42 17.05
C PHE A 95 1.66 0.68 18.22
N LEU A 96 2.09 -0.56 18.02
CA LEU A 96 2.80 -1.35 19.02
C LEU A 96 4.32 -1.11 19.00
N PHE A 97 4.82 -0.26 18.10
CA PHE A 97 6.25 0.00 17.98
C PHE A 97 6.82 0.79 19.16
N ARG A 98 7.63 0.11 19.97
CA ARG A 98 8.67 0.76 20.78
C ARG A 98 9.97 0.72 19.99
N PRO A 99 10.53 1.86 19.54
CA PRO A 99 11.60 1.93 18.53
C PRO A 99 12.99 1.49 19.00
N HIS A 100 13.11 0.78 20.12
CA HIS A 100 14.39 0.53 20.76
C HIS A 100 15.04 -0.82 20.41
N ASP A 101 14.28 -1.76 19.82
CA ASP A 101 14.80 -3.06 19.41
C ASP A 101 14.71 -3.29 17.90
N PRO A 102 15.86 -3.30 17.18
CA PRO A 102 15.88 -3.51 15.73
C PRO A 102 15.24 -4.84 15.29
N VAL A 103 15.28 -5.86 16.13
CA VAL A 103 14.71 -7.18 15.84
C VAL A 103 13.18 -7.11 15.79
N LEU A 104 12.56 -6.49 16.79
CA LEU A 104 11.12 -6.28 16.83
C LEU A 104 10.65 -5.38 15.68
N VAL A 105 11.39 -4.33 15.40
CA VAL A 105 11.10 -3.39 14.32
C VAL A 105 11.08 -4.12 12.96
N VAL A 106 12.07 -4.95 12.68
CA VAL A 106 12.12 -5.77 11.46
C VAL A 106 10.96 -6.75 11.42
N HIS A 107 10.68 -7.44 12.52
CA HIS A 107 9.62 -8.44 12.59
C HIS A 107 8.26 -7.83 12.25
N GLU A 108 7.92 -6.69 12.85
CA GLU A 108 6.64 -6.02 12.58
C GLU A 108 6.56 -5.45 11.16
N ALA A 109 7.64 -4.87 10.66
CA ALA A 109 7.68 -4.40 9.27
C ALA A 109 7.48 -5.55 8.28
N VAL A 110 8.07 -6.72 8.54
CA VAL A 110 7.91 -7.92 7.71
C VAL A 110 6.47 -8.45 7.77
N ASN A 111 5.85 -8.47 8.96
CA ASN A 111 4.45 -8.83 9.12
C ASN A 111 3.52 -7.88 8.34
N GLY A 112 3.81 -6.59 8.36
CA GLY A 112 3.08 -5.60 7.57
C GLY A 112 3.27 -5.79 6.06
N LEU A 113 4.50 -6.04 5.61
CA LEU A 113 4.81 -6.34 4.21
C LEU A 113 4.04 -7.59 3.73
N GLU A 114 3.95 -8.63 4.55
CA GLU A 114 3.21 -9.84 4.20
C GLU A 114 1.73 -9.56 3.95
N VAL A 115 1.09 -8.80 4.83
CA VAL A 115 -0.31 -8.38 4.66
C VAL A 115 -0.47 -7.61 3.36
N MET A 116 0.40 -6.61 3.12
CA MET A 116 0.34 -5.78 1.91
C MET A 116 0.57 -6.59 0.63
N VAL A 117 1.52 -7.53 0.62
CA VAL A 117 1.77 -8.41 -0.55
C VAL A 117 0.58 -9.34 -0.82
N ALA A 118 -0.09 -9.85 0.22
CA ALA A 118 -1.32 -10.62 0.05
C ALA A 118 -2.44 -9.77 -0.55
N SER A 119 -2.64 -8.55 -0.01
CA SER A 119 -3.65 -7.61 -0.50
C SER A 119 -3.39 -7.13 -1.94
N LEU A 120 -2.13 -6.98 -2.35
CA LEU A 120 -1.78 -6.68 -3.75
C LEU A 120 -2.30 -7.76 -4.72
N ARG A 121 -2.23 -9.02 -4.31
CA ARG A 121 -2.75 -10.14 -5.12
C ARG A 121 -4.26 -10.02 -5.32
N ASP A 122 -4.98 -9.64 -4.25
CA ASP A 122 -6.43 -9.44 -4.32
C ASP A 122 -6.78 -8.22 -5.19
N VAL A 123 -6.02 -7.12 -5.10
CA VAL A 123 -6.16 -5.96 -5.98
C VAL A 123 -5.99 -6.37 -7.44
N LEU A 124 -4.93 -7.13 -7.78
CA LEU A 124 -4.70 -7.59 -9.15
C LEU A 124 -5.84 -8.50 -9.65
N ALA A 125 -6.36 -9.37 -8.80
CA ALA A 125 -7.49 -10.24 -9.18
C ALA A 125 -8.73 -9.41 -9.55
N VAL A 126 -9.04 -8.36 -8.78
CA VAL A 126 -10.16 -7.46 -9.08
C VAL A 126 -9.90 -6.69 -10.37
N LEU A 127 -8.69 -6.12 -10.55
CA LEU A 127 -8.36 -5.34 -11.75
C LEU A 127 -8.38 -6.18 -13.03
N LYS A 128 -7.93 -7.44 -12.97
CA LYS A 128 -7.97 -8.37 -14.10
C LYS A 128 -9.40 -8.77 -14.50
N SER A 129 -10.35 -8.75 -13.56
CA SER A 129 -11.75 -9.13 -13.80
C SER A 129 -12.68 -7.95 -14.09
N ALA A 130 -12.29 -6.72 -13.73
CA ALA A 130 -13.12 -5.54 -13.92
C ALA A 130 -13.12 -5.06 -15.37
N ALA A 131 -14.30 -4.62 -15.85
CA ALA A 131 -14.48 -4.11 -17.21
C ALA A 131 -14.48 -2.55 -17.22
N PHE A 132 -13.41 -1.95 -16.70
CA PHE A 132 -13.28 -0.50 -16.68
C PHE A 132 -13.14 0.10 -18.07
N SER A 133 -13.93 1.15 -18.36
CA SER A 133 -14.04 1.80 -19.66
C SER A 133 -13.55 3.24 -19.68
N SER A 134 -13.62 3.96 -18.55
CA SER A 134 -13.15 5.35 -18.44
C SER A 134 -11.63 5.44 -18.54
N GLU A 135 -11.14 6.58 -18.99
CA GLU A 135 -9.70 6.85 -19.05
C GLU A 135 -9.07 6.73 -17.65
N ALA A 136 -9.72 7.28 -16.62
CA ALA A 136 -9.26 7.27 -15.24
C ALA A 136 -8.98 5.84 -14.74
N PHE A 137 -9.98 4.98 -14.75
CA PHE A 137 -9.85 3.61 -14.25
C PHE A 137 -8.98 2.73 -15.14
N ARG A 138 -8.94 2.96 -16.47
CA ARG A 138 -8.02 2.26 -17.36
C ARG A 138 -6.56 2.63 -17.09
N GLN A 139 -6.27 3.91 -16.86
CA GLN A 139 -4.91 4.36 -16.50
C GLN A 139 -4.49 3.79 -15.15
N MET A 140 -5.37 3.81 -14.14
CA MET A 140 -5.11 3.17 -12.85
C MET A 140 -4.81 1.68 -13.03
N SER A 141 -5.70 0.94 -13.70
CA SER A 141 -5.55 -0.50 -13.91
C SER A 141 -4.24 -0.82 -14.64
N LYS A 142 -3.95 -0.08 -15.71
CA LYS A 142 -2.71 -0.23 -16.46
C LYS A 142 -1.49 0.05 -15.59
N SER A 143 -1.47 1.18 -14.87
CA SER A 143 -0.34 1.55 -14.03
C SER A 143 -0.08 0.50 -12.95
N VAL A 144 -1.12 -0.06 -12.35
CA VAL A 144 -0.97 -1.12 -11.34
C VAL A 144 -0.49 -2.43 -11.96
N LEU A 145 -1.14 -2.89 -13.04
CA LEU A 145 -0.83 -4.18 -13.68
C LEU A 145 0.56 -4.21 -14.33
N ASP A 146 1.02 -3.09 -14.88
CA ASP A 146 2.35 -2.98 -15.49
C ASP A 146 3.47 -3.00 -14.43
N ASN A 147 3.22 -2.47 -13.24
CA ASN A 147 4.22 -2.38 -12.18
C ASN A 147 4.17 -3.55 -11.17
N ILE A 148 3.00 -4.18 -11.00
CA ILE A 148 2.80 -5.29 -10.08
C ILE A 148 2.36 -6.50 -10.89
N ASN A 149 3.32 -7.26 -11.36
CA ASN A 149 3.08 -8.51 -12.07
C ASN A 149 3.27 -9.74 -11.16
N ASP A 150 2.99 -10.92 -11.71
CA ASP A 150 3.10 -12.17 -10.95
C ASP A 150 4.56 -12.47 -10.53
N GLU A 151 5.56 -12.03 -11.32
CA GLU A 151 6.98 -12.14 -11.00
C GLU A 151 7.36 -11.24 -9.81
N PHE A 152 6.87 -10.00 -9.79
CA PHE A 152 7.03 -9.10 -8.65
C PHE A 152 6.45 -9.71 -7.37
N LEU A 153 5.22 -10.25 -7.44
CA LEU A 153 4.57 -10.87 -6.29
C LEU A 153 5.32 -12.08 -5.77
N ALA A 154 5.81 -12.93 -6.67
CA ALA A 154 6.62 -14.09 -6.29
C ALA A 154 7.92 -13.67 -5.60
N SER A 155 8.60 -12.66 -6.16
CA SER A 155 9.83 -12.11 -5.59
C SER A 155 9.59 -11.46 -4.22
N ALA A 156 8.52 -10.67 -4.09
CA ALA A 156 8.14 -10.04 -2.83
C ALA A 156 7.82 -11.06 -1.74
N GLN A 157 7.09 -12.14 -2.07
CA GLN A 157 6.80 -13.22 -1.14
C GLN A 157 8.06 -13.96 -0.70
N GLN A 158 8.96 -14.24 -1.65
CA GLN A 158 10.23 -14.87 -1.34
C GLN A 158 11.05 -13.97 -0.40
N LEU A 159 11.08 -12.66 -0.64
CA LEU A 159 11.76 -11.70 0.22
C LEU A 159 11.16 -11.67 1.62
N VAL A 160 9.82 -11.59 1.75
CA VAL A 160 9.14 -11.66 3.05
C VAL A 160 9.51 -12.93 3.80
N LYS A 161 9.51 -14.08 3.13
CA LYS A 161 9.89 -15.37 3.72
C LYS A 161 11.33 -15.39 4.24
N ILE A 162 12.27 -14.81 3.47
CA ILE A 162 13.67 -14.67 3.87
C ILE A 162 13.80 -13.76 5.10
N LEU A 163 13.07 -12.64 5.12
CA LEU A 163 13.11 -11.64 6.18
C LEU A 163 12.44 -12.10 7.48
N ARG A 164 11.67 -13.18 7.47
CA ARG A 164 11.16 -13.84 8.68
C ARG A 164 12.25 -14.51 9.50
N PHE A 165 13.39 -14.81 8.86
CA PHE A 165 14.54 -15.47 9.50
C PHE A 165 14.19 -16.80 10.21
N GLU A 166 13.17 -17.52 9.73
CA GLU A 166 12.74 -18.81 10.32
C GLU A 166 13.88 -19.84 10.31
N ASP A 167 14.73 -19.79 9.27
CA ASP A 167 15.92 -20.66 9.12
C ASP A 167 17.20 -20.00 9.71
N GLY A 168 17.04 -18.95 10.52
CA GLY A 168 18.15 -18.16 11.06
C GLY A 168 18.60 -17.02 10.16
N VAL A 169 19.57 -16.24 10.65
CA VAL A 169 20.15 -15.09 9.93
C VAL A 169 21.49 -15.49 9.34
N GLN A 170 21.63 -15.42 8.02
CA GLN A 170 22.90 -15.62 7.35
C GLN A 170 23.48 -14.28 6.90
N PHE A 171 24.71 -14.00 7.25
CA PHE A 171 25.37 -12.74 6.89
C PHE A 171 26.85 -12.95 6.59
N SER A 172 27.42 -12.05 5.80
CA SER A 172 28.85 -11.94 5.54
C SER A 172 29.38 -10.69 6.23
N VAL A 173 30.55 -10.80 6.83
CA VAL A 173 31.28 -9.67 7.42
C VAL A 173 32.70 -9.65 6.89
N LYS A 174 33.30 -8.48 6.77
CA LYS A 174 34.74 -8.33 6.57
C LYS A 174 35.43 -8.24 7.93
N ILE A 175 36.57 -8.85 8.05
CA ILE A 175 37.44 -8.65 9.20
C ILE A 175 38.38 -7.51 8.81
N GLY A 176 38.22 -6.35 9.45
CA GLY A 176 39.02 -5.18 9.26
C GLY A 176 40.28 -5.17 10.13
N GLU A 177 40.90 -4.00 10.26
CA GLU A 177 42.06 -3.83 11.12
C GLU A 177 41.68 -4.12 12.58
N LEU A 178 42.60 -4.63 13.37
CA LEU A 178 42.42 -5.04 14.77
C LEU A 178 41.36 -6.12 14.99
N ASN A 179 41.05 -6.93 13.97
CA ASN A 179 40.00 -7.97 14.02
C ASN A 179 38.60 -7.43 14.28
N ILE A 180 38.34 -6.18 13.97
CA ILE A 180 37.01 -5.58 14.07
C ILE A 180 36.15 -6.06 12.89
N LEU A 181 34.92 -6.49 13.19
CA LEU A 181 33.94 -6.89 12.15
C LEU A 181 33.40 -5.64 11.43
N GLU A 182 33.54 -5.61 10.10
CA GLU A 182 33.13 -4.49 9.27
C GLU A 182 32.15 -4.92 8.17
N ASN A 183 31.34 -3.97 7.72
CA ASN A 183 30.48 -4.10 6.54
C ASN A 183 29.62 -5.39 6.51
N PRO A 184 28.72 -5.60 7.49
CA PRO A 184 27.84 -6.74 7.46
C PRO A 184 26.89 -6.66 6.27
N VAL A 185 26.76 -7.75 5.53
CA VAL A 185 25.85 -7.92 4.40
C VAL A 185 24.94 -9.09 4.72
N LEU A 186 23.63 -8.83 4.76
CA LEU A 186 22.63 -9.88 4.91
C LEU A 186 22.62 -10.74 3.63
N LEU A 187 22.76 -12.03 3.79
CA LEU A 187 22.76 -12.99 2.69
C LEU A 187 21.40 -13.68 2.59
N VAL A 188 20.98 -13.91 1.35
CA VAL A 188 19.84 -14.81 1.10
C VAL A 188 20.30 -16.24 1.34
N PRO A 189 19.66 -16.99 2.26
CA PRO A 189 20.01 -18.38 2.49
C PRO A 189 19.91 -19.17 1.18
N ARG A 190 21.00 -19.69 0.68
CA ARG A 190 20.97 -20.61 -0.45
C ARG A 190 20.38 -21.92 0.07
N LYS A 191 19.17 -22.27 -0.38
CA LYS A 191 18.66 -23.63 -0.19
C LYS A 191 19.72 -24.59 -0.75
N GLY A 192 20.29 -25.38 0.12
CA GLY A 192 21.31 -26.37 -0.25
C GLY A 192 20.75 -27.26 -1.35
N GLY A 193 21.17 -27.01 -2.56
CA GLY A 193 20.94 -27.95 -3.64
C GLY A 193 21.64 -29.26 -3.26
N ASN A 194 20.93 -30.37 -3.36
CA ASN A 194 21.43 -31.71 -3.13
C ASN A 194 22.42 -32.16 -4.24
N ASN A 195 23.21 -31.22 -4.74
CA ASN A 195 24.25 -31.51 -5.72
C ASN A 195 25.43 -32.13 -5.00
N ILE A 196 25.71 -33.38 -5.33
CA ILE A 196 26.86 -34.19 -4.85
C ILE A 196 28.17 -33.39 -4.99
N LEU A 197 28.31 -32.53 -6.03
CA LEU A 197 29.44 -31.61 -6.22
C LEU A 197 29.56 -30.55 -5.16
N SER A 198 28.47 -30.08 -4.54
CA SER A 198 28.50 -29.09 -3.47
C SER A 198 28.97 -29.69 -2.13
N LYS A 199 28.79 -31.00 -1.95
CA LYS A 199 29.31 -31.71 -0.77
C LYS A 199 30.83 -31.93 -0.83
N VAL A 200 31.42 -32.01 -2.02
CA VAL A 200 32.86 -32.21 -2.20
C VAL A 200 33.64 -30.89 -2.14
N LEU A 201 32.99 -29.78 -2.48
CA LEU A 201 33.61 -28.42 -2.46
C LEU A 201 33.27 -27.62 -1.19
N ARG A 202 32.54 -28.19 -0.22
CA ARG A 202 32.37 -27.56 1.09
C ARG A 202 33.71 -27.60 1.79
N ARG A 203 34.44 -26.48 1.80
CA ARG A 203 35.41 -26.16 2.83
C ARG A 203 34.68 -26.34 4.17
N ASP A 204 35.35 -26.98 5.13
CA ASP A 204 34.85 -27.31 6.45
C ASP A 204 33.97 -26.17 7.01
N GLU A 205 32.66 -26.38 7.05
CA GLU A 205 31.74 -25.48 7.76
C GLU A 205 31.98 -25.74 9.25
N TYR A 206 32.65 -24.83 9.91
CA TYR A 206 32.76 -24.84 11.35
C TYR A 206 31.42 -24.45 11.95
N VAL A 207 30.64 -25.42 12.41
CA VAL A 207 29.42 -25.18 13.17
C VAL A 207 29.79 -25.09 14.64
N TYR A 208 29.80 -23.88 15.16
CA TYR A 208 29.90 -23.64 16.59
C TYR A 208 28.52 -23.66 17.22
N ARG A 209 28.29 -24.57 18.16
CA ARG A 209 27.04 -24.60 18.95
C ARG A 209 27.35 -23.99 20.32
N LEU A 210 26.66 -22.89 20.64
CA LEU A 210 26.72 -22.37 22.00
C LEU A 210 26.09 -23.33 22.99
N ASP A 211 26.76 -23.55 24.12
CA ASP A 211 26.17 -24.28 25.25
C ASP A 211 24.95 -23.46 25.75
N PRO A 212 23.79 -24.08 26.05
CA PRO A 212 22.64 -23.40 26.60
C PRO A 212 22.91 -22.59 27.88
N ARG A 213 24.03 -22.88 28.55
CA ARG A 213 24.50 -22.19 29.78
C ARG A 213 25.52 -21.06 29.50
N ASP A 214 25.95 -20.91 28.25
CA ASP A 214 26.89 -19.83 27.87
C ASP A 214 26.13 -18.51 27.61
N GLU A 215 25.78 -17.84 28.70
CA GLU A 215 25.09 -16.55 28.65
C GLU A 215 25.93 -15.48 27.93
N ALA A 216 27.24 -15.47 28.12
CA ALA A 216 28.16 -14.51 27.50
C ALA A 216 28.20 -14.65 25.98
N GLY A 217 28.31 -15.91 25.48
CA GLY A 217 28.24 -16.20 24.07
C GLY A 217 26.90 -15.83 23.45
N ALA A 218 25.80 -16.08 24.17
CA ALA A 218 24.45 -15.71 23.74
C ALA A 218 24.29 -14.18 23.59
N TYR A 219 24.81 -13.39 24.53
CA TYR A 219 24.81 -11.91 24.43
C TYR A 219 25.60 -11.40 23.22
N ILE A 220 26.80 -11.92 22.99
CA ILE A 220 27.62 -11.54 21.83
C ILE A 220 26.91 -11.86 20.51
N LEU A 221 26.28 -13.04 20.42
CA LEU A 221 25.54 -13.44 19.22
C LEU A 221 24.32 -12.55 18.98
N ASP A 222 23.60 -12.18 20.04
CA ASP A 222 22.44 -11.26 19.95
C ASP A 222 22.87 -9.84 19.53
N ASP A 223 23.99 -9.35 20.05
CA ASP A 223 24.57 -8.06 19.65
C ASP A 223 24.98 -8.04 18.18
N ILE A 224 25.62 -9.09 17.70
CA ILE A 224 25.97 -9.22 16.27
C ILE A 224 24.70 -9.24 15.41
N ARG A 225 23.69 -10.00 15.84
CA ARG A 225 22.39 -10.07 15.16
C ARG A 225 21.73 -8.71 15.10
N LYS A 226 21.65 -7.99 16.20
CA LYS A 226 21.08 -6.64 16.27
C LYS A 226 21.83 -5.65 15.36
N TRP A 227 23.16 -5.73 15.34
CA TRP A 227 24.00 -4.88 14.50
C TRP A 227 23.78 -5.12 13.00
N VAL A 228 23.68 -6.41 12.58
CA VAL A 228 23.37 -6.76 11.17
C VAL A 228 21.97 -6.30 10.78
N LEU A 229 20.97 -6.56 11.64
CA LEU A 229 19.59 -6.20 11.38
C LEU A 229 19.36 -4.69 11.35
N ALA A 230 20.04 -3.92 12.22
CA ALA A 230 19.95 -2.46 12.22
C ALA A 230 20.32 -1.84 10.87
N ARG A 231 21.22 -2.44 10.10
CA ARG A 231 21.56 -2.00 8.74
C ARG A 231 20.50 -2.36 7.70
N ALA A 232 19.82 -3.50 7.87
CA ALA A 232 18.74 -3.91 6.98
C ALA A 232 17.43 -3.12 7.23
N VAL A 233 17.21 -2.63 8.45
CA VAL A 233 16.02 -1.87 8.87
C VAL A 233 15.68 -0.78 7.88
N SER A 234 16.63 0.08 7.50
CA SER A 234 16.37 1.22 6.60
C SER A 234 15.79 0.78 5.24
N THR A 235 16.30 -0.32 4.67
CA THR A 235 15.84 -0.84 3.37
C THR A 235 14.47 -1.48 3.49
N ILE A 236 14.24 -2.25 4.56
CA ILE A 236 12.94 -2.89 4.84
C ILE A 236 11.86 -1.81 5.04
N PHE A 237 12.18 -0.77 5.81
CA PHE A 237 11.26 0.36 6.03
C PHE A 237 10.96 1.14 4.75
N LYS A 238 11.91 1.33 3.86
CA LYS A 238 11.64 1.97 2.57
C LYS A 238 10.64 1.17 1.76
N ALA A 239 10.79 -0.16 1.69
CA ALA A 239 9.85 -1.03 1.00
C ALA A 239 8.46 -1.01 1.66
N PHE A 240 8.43 -1.11 3.00
CA PHE A 240 7.20 -1.02 3.78
C PHE A 240 6.46 0.30 3.54
N ASN A 241 7.13 1.43 3.71
CA ASN A 241 6.53 2.75 3.51
C ASN A 241 6.04 2.94 2.07
N HIS A 242 6.76 2.40 1.09
CA HIS A 242 6.35 2.50 -0.31
C HIS A 242 5.03 1.76 -0.59
N LEU A 243 4.88 0.54 -0.08
CA LEU A 243 3.64 -0.20 -0.21
C LEU A 243 2.52 0.38 0.63
N ASN A 244 2.79 0.82 1.85
CA ASN A 244 1.80 1.47 2.69
C ASN A 244 1.25 2.74 2.03
N SER A 245 2.14 3.60 1.50
CA SER A 245 1.73 4.81 0.77
C SER A 245 0.91 4.49 -0.48
N PHE A 246 1.19 3.38 -1.18
CA PHE A 246 0.37 2.93 -2.29
C PHE A 246 -1.06 2.61 -1.85
N PHE A 247 -1.24 1.84 -0.75
CA PHE A 247 -2.58 1.50 -0.26
C PHE A 247 -3.33 2.70 0.30
N GLU A 248 -2.66 3.60 1.02
CA GLU A 248 -3.25 4.86 1.49
C GLU A 248 -3.71 5.73 0.31
N TYR A 249 -2.87 5.84 -0.73
CA TYR A 249 -3.21 6.58 -1.93
C TYR A 249 -4.38 5.94 -2.69
N LEU A 250 -4.35 4.63 -2.92
CA LEU A 250 -5.43 3.89 -3.57
C LEU A 250 -6.76 4.07 -2.82
N ARG A 251 -6.75 3.89 -1.50
CA ARG A 251 -7.91 4.10 -0.63
C ARG A 251 -8.49 5.51 -0.79
N ARG A 252 -7.64 6.53 -0.74
CA ARG A 252 -8.06 7.93 -0.85
C ARG A 252 -8.64 8.25 -2.23
N GLN A 253 -8.01 7.76 -3.30
CA GLN A 253 -8.49 7.95 -4.67
C GLN A 253 -9.85 7.29 -4.92
N LEU A 254 -10.08 6.10 -4.37
CA LEU A 254 -11.33 5.36 -4.50
C LEU A 254 -12.45 5.90 -3.61
N ALA A 255 -12.13 6.54 -2.49
CA ALA A 255 -13.11 7.06 -1.53
C ALA A 255 -14.15 7.99 -2.18
N PHE A 256 -13.75 8.83 -3.12
CA PHE A 256 -14.68 9.69 -3.86
C PHE A 256 -15.71 8.86 -4.65
N TYR A 257 -15.27 7.81 -5.33
CA TYR A 257 -16.14 6.97 -6.16
C TYR A 257 -17.03 6.05 -5.32
N VAL A 258 -16.56 5.61 -4.16
CA VAL A 258 -17.40 4.94 -3.16
C VAL A 258 -18.53 5.85 -2.71
N GLY A 259 -18.22 7.11 -2.41
CA GLY A 259 -19.24 8.08 -2.06
C GLY A 259 -20.22 8.35 -3.20
N ALA A 260 -19.77 8.40 -4.45
CA ALA A 260 -20.66 8.54 -5.60
C ALA A 260 -21.61 7.33 -5.76
N ILE A 261 -21.11 6.12 -5.51
CA ILE A 261 -21.90 4.89 -5.50
C ILE A 261 -22.96 4.94 -4.39
N ASN A 262 -22.58 5.32 -3.17
CA ASN A 262 -23.48 5.44 -2.03
C ASN A 262 -24.57 6.49 -2.29
N LEU A 263 -24.18 7.66 -2.80
CA LEU A 263 -25.11 8.74 -3.12
C LEU A 263 -26.10 8.33 -4.22
N SER A 264 -25.62 7.64 -5.27
CA SER A 264 -26.49 7.07 -6.31
C SER A 264 -27.52 6.11 -5.71
N GLY A 265 -27.09 5.20 -4.85
CA GLY A 265 -27.98 4.27 -4.16
C GLY A 265 -28.96 4.98 -3.21
N TYR A 266 -28.57 6.10 -2.61
CA TYR A 266 -29.46 6.93 -1.81
C TYR A 266 -30.57 7.57 -2.67
N PHE A 267 -30.21 8.15 -3.82
CA PHE A 267 -31.19 8.72 -4.75
C PHE A 267 -32.13 7.67 -5.35
N GLU A 268 -31.61 6.50 -5.70
CA GLU A 268 -32.42 5.36 -6.18
C GLU A 268 -33.49 4.96 -5.15
N LYS A 269 -33.15 4.92 -3.85
CA LYS A 269 -34.10 4.63 -2.77
C LYS A 269 -35.19 5.69 -2.59
N LEU A 270 -34.87 6.94 -2.91
CA LEU A 270 -35.81 8.05 -2.85
C LEU A 270 -36.65 8.19 -4.14
N GLY A 271 -36.39 7.38 -5.17
CA GLY A 271 -37.04 7.47 -6.46
C GLY A 271 -36.64 8.74 -7.25
N LEU A 272 -35.52 9.37 -6.92
CA LEU A 272 -35.04 10.57 -7.56
C LEU A 272 -34.19 10.23 -8.81
N PRO A 273 -34.54 10.79 -9.98
CA PRO A 273 -33.73 10.60 -11.18
C PRO A 273 -32.42 11.38 -11.07
N ALA A 274 -31.30 10.76 -11.47
CA ALA A 274 -30.00 11.41 -11.55
C ALA A 274 -29.60 11.63 -13.02
N THR A 275 -29.02 12.79 -13.32
CA THR A 275 -28.50 13.10 -14.63
C THR A 275 -27.13 13.79 -14.51
N TYR A 276 -26.37 13.73 -15.60
CA TYR A 276 -25.08 14.40 -15.67
C TYR A 276 -25.23 15.70 -16.45
N PRO A 277 -24.72 16.82 -15.94
CA PRO A 277 -24.75 18.08 -16.66
C PRO A 277 -23.95 17.98 -17.97
N ARG A 278 -24.50 18.55 -19.04
CA ARG A 278 -23.79 18.70 -20.31
C ARG A 278 -22.95 19.97 -20.25
N LEU A 279 -21.65 19.80 -20.51
CA LEU A 279 -20.73 20.92 -20.56
C LEU A 279 -20.90 21.60 -21.92
N SER A 280 -21.19 22.92 -21.92
CA SER A 280 -21.11 23.76 -23.13
C SER A 280 -19.88 24.64 -22.99
N LYS A 281 -19.10 24.78 -24.07
CA LYS A 281 -18.13 25.85 -24.15
C LYS A 281 -18.97 27.13 -24.27
N GLY A 282 -18.88 27.99 -23.26
CA GLY A 282 -19.55 29.29 -23.31
C GLY A 282 -19.17 30.01 -24.58
N ALA A 283 -20.15 30.67 -25.18
CA ALA A 283 -19.96 31.53 -26.34
C ALA A 283 -19.11 32.75 -25.98
#